data_6e0034b71c7ff17e1b0cc0727eb7cf4a
#
_entry.id   6e0034b71c7ff17e1b0cc0727eb7cf4a
#
_cell.length_a   1.000
_cell.length_b   1.000
_cell.length_c   1.000
_cell.angle_alpha   90.00
_cell.angle_beta   90.00
_cell.angle_gamma   90.00
#
_symmetry.space_group_name_H-M   'P 1'
#
loop_
_entity.id
_entity.type
_entity.pdbx_description
1 polymer ?
#
loop_
_entity_poly.entity_id
_entity_poly.type
_entity_poly.pdbx_seq_one_letter_code
_entity_poly.pdbx_strand_id
1 'polypeptide(L)'
;MTSIDDMAAEIMRGLTEYADLADTAMKAAVKKTATEVKKEISANAPKRSGKYRKSWATKKPKENSHTLEMTVHSKDRYQLAHLLEKGHAKRNGGRVSGKPHIAPAEAHGEEMLTQLIEEALS
;
A
#
# COMPACT_ATOMS: atom_id res chain seq x y z
N MET A 1 -21.08 6.55 -22.31
CA MET A 1 -19.83 7.10 -21.77
C MET A 1 -19.15 6.04 -20.94
N THR A 2 -17.90 5.80 -21.22
CA THR A 2 -17.12 4.78 -20.50
C THR A 2 -16.66 5.33 -19.15
N SER A 3 -16.94 4.64 -18.06
CA SER A 3 -16.44 5.04 -16.76
C SER A 3 -14.93 4.79 -16.66
N ILE A 4 -14.28 5.32 -15.65
CA ILE A 4 -12.86 5.07 -15.40
C ILE A 4 -12.62 3.56 -15.21
N ASP A 5 -13.53 2.87 -14.51
CA ASP A 5 -13.42 1.43 -14.30
C ASP A 5 -13.58 0.68 -15.61
N ASP A 6 -14.50 1.12 -16.49
CA ASP A 6 -14.68 0.51 -17.81
C ASP A 6 -13.47 0.74 -18.71
N MET A 7 -12.87 1.92 -18.65
CA MET A 7 -11.64 2.21 -19.38
C MET A 7 -10.50 1.31 -18.92
N ALA A 8 -10.35 1.12 -17.61
CA ALA A 8 -9.35 0.22 -17.06
C ALA A 8 -9.57 -1.22 -17.55
N ALA A 9 -10.83 -1.67 -17.57
CA ALA A 9 -11.17 -2.99 -18.06
C ALA A 9 -10.88 -3.16 -19.55
N GLU A 10 -11.14 -2.13 -20.36
CA GLU A 10 -10.81 -2.15 -21.78
C GLU A 10 -9.31 -2.15 -22.03
N ILE A 11 -8.57 -1.35 -21.29
CA ILE A 11 -7.11 -1.34 -21.35
C ILE A 11 -6.56 -2.72 -21.02
N MET A 12 -7.07 -3.34 -19.96
CA MET A 12 -6.67 -4.69 -19.57
C MET A 12 -7.00 -5.71 -20.65
N ARG A 13 -8.17 -5.61 -21.30
CA ARG A 13 -8.52 -6.49 -22.41
C ARG A 13 -7.61 -6.32 -23.61
N GLY A 14 -7.25 -5.06 -23.95
CA GLY A 14 -6.31 -4.78 -25.03
C GLY A 14 -4.93 -5.36 -24.76
N LEU A 15 -4.54 -5.43 -23.49
CA LEU A 15 -3.27 -6.01 -23.07
C LEU A 15 -3.31 -7.53 -22.95
N THR A 16 -4.50 -8.13 -22.92
CA THR A 16 -4.66 -9.57 -22.70
C THR A 16 -3.96 -10.44 -23.74
N GLU A 17 -3.81 -9.94 -24.95
CA GLU A 17 -3.18 -10.69 -26.04
C GLU A 17 -1.70 -10.97 -25.81
N TYR A 18 -1.03 -10.15 -25.00
CA TYR A 18 0.34 -10.45 -24.56
C TYR A 18 0.43 -10.47 -23.05
N ALA A 19 -0.71 -10.59 -22.43
CA ALA A 19 -0.91 -10.24 -21.04
C ALA A 19 -0.48 -11.31 -20.03
N ASP A 20 -0.34 -12.57 -20.41
CA ASP A 20 0.02 -13.58 -19.39
C ASP A 20 1.37 -13.24 -18.76
N LEU A 21 2.34 -12.79 -19.56
CA LEU A 21 3.62 -12.32 -19.05
C LEU A 21 3.47 -10.97 -18.33
N ALA A 22 2.71 -10.04 -18.93
CA ALA A 22 2.51 -8.72 -18.35
C ALA A 22 1.73 -8.81 -17.04
N ASP A 23 0.67 -9.62 -16.97
CA ASP A 23 -0.12 -9.80 -15.75
C ASP A 23 0.72 -10.36 -14.61
N THR A 24 1.55 -11.36 -14.89
CA THR A 24 2.43 -11.94 -13.88
C THR A 24 3.41 -10.90 -13.35
N ALA A 25 4.03 -10.14 -14.25
CA ALA A 25 4.98 -9.11 -13.87
C ALA A 25 4.32 -7.96 -13.08
N MET A 26 3.12 -7.55 -13.49
CA MET A 26 2.38 -6.49 -12.81
C MET A 26 1.92 -6.93 -11.42
N LYS A 27 1.47 -8.18 -11.28
CA LYS A 27 1.10 -8.73 -9.98
C LYS A 27 2.32 -8.82 -9.06
N ALA A 28 3.45 -9.23 -9.59
CA ALA A 28 4.70 -9.26 -8.83
C ALA A 28 5.09 -7.86 -8.36
N ALA A 29 4.92 -6.84 -9.21
CA ALA A 29 5.18 -5.45 -8.85
C ALA A 29 4.28 -4.97 -7.71
N VAL A 30 2.99 -5.29 -7.76
CA VAL A 30 2.04 -4.92 -6.71
C VAL A 30 2.40 -5.60 -5.39
N LYS A 31 2.70 -6.90 -5.43
CA LYS A 31 3.08 -7.67 -4.22
C LYS A 31 4.36 -7.12 -3.61
N LYS A 32 5.37 -6.85 -4.43
CA LYS A 32 6.64 -6.30 -3.98
C LYS A 32 6.45 -4.92 -3.35
N THR A 33 5.67 -4.05 -4.00
CA THR A 33 5.38 -2.72 -3.48
C THR A 33 4.66 -2.79 -2.14
N ALA A 34 3.64 -3.64 -2.01
CA ALA A 34 2.91 -3.79 -0.76
C ALA A 34 3.83 -4.25 0.37
N THR A 35 4.73 -5.19 0.09
CA THR A 35 5.70 -5.67 1.08
C THR A 35 6.65 -4.57 1.50
N GLU A 36 7.16 -3.77 0.56
CA GLU A 36 8.09 -2.68 0.86
C GLU A 36 7.39 -1.54 1.63
N VAL A 37 6.16 -1.20 1.27
CA VAL A 37 5.36 -0.21 2.01
C VAL A 37 5.16 -0.67 3.45
N LYS A 38 4.78 -1.92 3.65
CA LYS A 38 4.63 -2.51 4.99
C LYS A 38 5.93 -2.39 5.79
N LYS A 39 7.06 -2.76 5.18
CA LYS A 39 8.36 -2.71 5.85
C LYS A 39 8.73 -1.29 6.23
N GLU A 40 8.51 -0.33 5.34
CA GLU A 40 8.83 1.07 5.61
C GLU A 40 7.96 1.62 6.74
N ILE A 41 6.65 1.37 6.73
CA ILE A 41 5.75 1.80 7.79
C ILE A 41 6.22 1.22 9.13
N SER A 42 6.48 -0.08 9.15
CA SER A 42 6.91 -0.77 10.36
C SER A 42 8.26 -0.24 10.87
N ALA A 43 9.21 -0.02 9.98
CA ALA A 43 10.54 0.47 10.34
C ALA A 43 10.50 1.89 10.92
N ASN A 44 9.63 2.75 10.40
CA ASN A 44 9.54 4.15 10.80
C ASN A 44 8.46 4.41 11.86
N ALA A 45 7.69 3.40 12.24
CA ALA A 45 6.67 3.53 13.26
C ALA A 45 7.29 3.83 14.62
N PRO A 46 6.56 4.54 15.52
CA PRO A 46 7.04 4.78 16.88
C PRO A 46 7.36 3.46 17.59
N LYS A 47 8.45 3.45 18.34
CA LYS A 47 9.06 2.22 18.87
C LYS A 47 8.58 1.82 20.27
N ARG A 48 7.57 2.47 20.80
CA ARG A 48 7.23 2.42 22.21
C ARG A 48 7.03 1.02 22.79
N SER A 49 6.36 0.11 22.09
CA SER A 49 6.15 -1.26 22.59
C SER A 49 6.52 -2.36 21.60
N GLY A 50 6.82 -2.03 20.39
CA GLY A 50 7.05 -3.03 19.35
C GLY A 50 5.79 -3.70 18.84
N LYS A 51 4.73 -3.76 19.61
CA LYS A 51 3.46 -4.38 19.21
C LYS A 51 2.84 -3.67 18.02
N TYR A 52 2.84 -2.34 18.04
CA TYR A 52 2.32 -1.56 16.93
C TYR A 52 3.12 -1.83 15.64
N ARG A 53 4.45 -1.80 15.73
CA ARG A 53 5.30 -2.06 14.57
C ARG A 53 5.02 -3.44 13.95
N LYS A 54 4.87 -4.44 14.81
CA LYS A 54 4.60 -5.82 14.40
C LYS A 54 3.17 -6.03 13.92
N SER A 55 2.26 -5.08 14.17
CA SER A 55 0.87 -5.20 13.75
C SER A 55 0.66 -4.99 12.26
N TRP A 56 1.63 -4.40 11.57
CA TRP A 56 1.51 -4.14 10.14
C TRP A 56 1.64 -5.42 9.33
N ALA A 57 0.71 -5.58 8.40
CA ALA A 57 0.62 -6.79 7.58
C ALA A 57 0.05 -6.42 6.21
N THR A 58 0.21 -7.34 5.27
CA THR A 58 -0.45 -7.24 3.97
C THR A 58 -1.54 -8.30 3.88
N LYS A 59 -2.59 -8.01 3.15
CA LYS A 59 -3.60 -8.99 2.79
C LYS A 59 -3.98 -8.83 1.33
N LYS A 60 -4.50 -9.89 0.76
CA LYS A 60 -4.89 -9.95 -0.64
C LYS A 60 -6.41 -10.16 -0.73
N PRO A 61 -7.22 -9.06 -0.64
CA PRO A 61 -8.67 -9.21 -0.65
C PRO A 61 -9.22 -9.67 -2.01
N LYS A 62 -8.45 -9.49 -3.07
CA LYS A 62 -8.94 -9.77 -4.41
C LYS A 62 -7.82 -10.17 -5.35
N GLU A 63 -7.98 -11.29 -6.01
CA GLU A 63 -7.08 -11.71 -7.09
C GLU A 63 -7.83 -12.58 -8.09
N ASN A 64 -7.63 -12.30 -9.38
CA ASN A 64 -8.01 -13.19 -10.48
C ASN A 64 -6.89 -13.17 -11.52
N SER A 65 -7.10 -13.75 -12.69
CA SER A 65 -6.05 -13.85 -13.71
C SER A 65 -5.51 -12.49 -14.17
N HIS A 66 -6.32 -11.44 -14.11
CA HIS A 66 -5.95 -10.11 -14.60
C HIS A 66 -5.97 -9.03 -13.54
N THR A 67 -6.35 -9.35 -12.30
CA THR A 67 -6.53 -8.37 -11.24
C THR A 67 -5.89 -8.84 -9.94
N LEU A 68 -5.20 -7.92 -9.28
CA LEU A 68 -4.68 -8.15 -7.94
C LEU A 68 -4.86 -6.88 -7.13
N GLU A 69 -5.48 -7.03 -5.97
CA GLU A 69 -5.59 -5.96 -4.99
C GLU A 69 -4.85 -6.38 -3.72
N MET A 70 -3.99 -5.51 -3.23
CA MET A 70 -3.26 -5.74 -1.98
C MET A 70 -3.56 -4.61 -1.02
N THR A 71 -3.73 -4.96 0.25
CA THR A 71 -3.97 -3.98 1.31
C THR A 71 -2.88 -4.10 2.36
N VAL A 72 -2.28 -2.95 2.72
CA VAL A 72 -1.35 -2.84 3.84
C VAL A 72 -2.13 -2.27 5.01
N HIS A 73 -2.14 -2.96 6.13
CA HIS A 73 -2.97 -2.57 7.27
C HIS A 73 -2.35 -2.98 8.60
N SER A 74 -2.80 -2.34 9.69
CA SER A 74 -2.47 -2.79 11.04
C SER A 74 -3.53 -3.80 11.48
N LYS A 75 -3.13 -5.01 11.81
CA LYS A 75 -4.04 -6.11 12.14
C LYS A 75 -4.93 -5.80 13.35
N ASP A 76 -4.31 -5.35 14.43
CA ASP A 76 -4.97 -5.22 15.72
C ASP A 76 -4.69 -3.88 16.42
N ARG A 77 -4.00 -2.97 15.75
CA ARG A 77 -3.63 -1.66 16.28
C ARG A 77 -4.02 -0.51 15.35
N TYR A 78 -4.97 -0.73 14.45
CA TYR A 78 -5.37 0.28 13.47
C TYR A 78 -5.86 1.58 14.12
N GLN A 79 -6.46 1.49 15.30
CA GLN A 79 -6.94 2.66 16.03
C GLN A 79 -5.80 3.57 16.46
N LEU A 80 -4.62 3.01 16.73
CA LEU A 80 -3.44 3.78 17.09
C LEU A 80 -2.81 4.47 15.89
N ALA A 81 -3.01 3.93 14.68
CA ALA A 81 -2.36 4.45 13.49
C ALA A 81 -2.61 5.94 13.28
N HIS A 82 -3.85 6.39 13.38
CA HIS A 82 -4.20 7.81 13.21
C HIS A 82 -3.56 8.68 14.29
N LEU A 83 -3.59 8.23 15.53
CA LEU A 83 -3.05 8.98 16.65
C LEU A 83 -1.53 9.13 16.54
N LEU A 84 -0.85 8.06 16.13
CA LEU A 84 0.60 8.05 16.00
C LEU A 84 1.07 8.80 14.76
N GLU A 85 0.30 8.77 13.68
CA GLU A 85 0.63 9.47 12.45
C GLU A 85 0.48 10.98 12.59
N LYS A 86 -0.63 11.43 13.15
CA LYS A 86 -1.02 12.85 13.18
C LYS A 86 -0.89 13.51 14.55
N GLY A 87 -0.66 12.71 15.59
CA GLY A 87 -0.69 13.20 16.95
C GLY A 87 -2.10 13.31 17.49
N HIS A 88 -2.24 13.74 18.72
CA HIS A 88 -3.54 13.85 19.37
C HIS A 88 -3.49 14.86 20.52
N ALA A 89 -4.67 15.35 20.93
CA ALA A 89 -4.78 16.27 22.05
C ALA A 89 -4.55 15.54 23.37
N LYS A 90 -3.86 16.20 24.29
CA LYS A 90 -3.67 15.67 25.66
C LYS A 90 -4.88 15.98 26.52
N ARG A 91 -5.15 15.10 27.48
CA ARG A 91 -6.27 15.27 28.42
C ARG A 91 -6.17 16.57 29.21
N ASN A 92 -4.97 17.01 29.58
CA ASN A 92 -4.72 18.19 30.41
C ASN A 92 -4.32 19.44 29.59
N GLY A 93 -4.66 19.46 28.31
CA GLY A 93 -4.26 20.54 27.42
C GLY A 93 -2.98 20.23 26.68
N GLY A 94 -2.74 20.97 25.60
CA GLY A 94 -1.62 20.72 24.71
C GLY A 94 -1.87 19.56 23.77
N ARG A 95 -0.84 19.19 23.04
CA ARG A 95 -0.94 18.18 22.00
C ARG A 95 0.31 17.30 21.96
N VAL A 96 0.12 16.00 21.77
CA VAL A 96 1.20 15.07 21.46
C VAL A 96 1.44 15.13 19.95
N SER A 97 2.67 15.42 19.54
CA SER A 97 3.03 15.47 18.13
C SER A 97 2.99 14.08 17.50
N GLY A 98 2.50 14.01 16.28
CA GLY A 98 2.55 12.78 15.51
C GLY A 98 3.94 12.54 14.93
N LYS A 99 4.17 11.30 14.51
CA LYS A 99 5.33 10.91 13.72
C LYS A 99 4.84 10.31 12.42
N PRO A 100 4.85 11.07 11.32
CA PRO A 100 4.41 10.54 10.02
C PRO A 100 5.27 9.34 9.63
N HIS A 101 4.62 8.23 9.41
CA HIS A 101 5.27 6.98 8.98
C HIS A 101 4.45 6.24 7.93
N ILE A 102 3.17 6.61 7.75
CA ILE A 102 2.28 6.03 6.76
C ILE A 102 2.35 6.84 5.46
N ALA A 103 2.17 8.16 5.54
CA ALA A 103 2.17 9.02 4.35
C ALA A 103 3.48 8.96 3.56
N PRO A 104 4.67 9.02 4.19
CA PRO A 104 5.92 8.87 3.43
C PRO A 104 6.04 7.50 2.76
N ALA A 105 5.63 6.43 3.44
CA ALA A 105 5.67 5.08 2.87
C ALA A 105 4.71 4.95 1.68
N GLU A 106 3.53 5.54 1.78
CA GLU A 106 2.56 5.56 0.68
C GLU A 106 3.14 6.29 -0.55
N ALA A 107 3.75 7.44 -0.36
CA ALA A 107 4.36 8.21 -1.45
C ALA A 107 5.49 7.42 -2.11
N HIS A 108 6.36 6.80 -1.34
CA HIS A 108 7.44 5.96 -1.86
C HIS A 108 6.89 4.74 -2.58
N GLY A 109 5.78 4.17 -2.07
CA GLY A 109 5.10 3.04 -2.70
C GLY A 109 4.55 3.39 -4.06
N GLU A 110 3.96 4.57 -4.23
CA GLU A 110 3.46 5.03 -5.53
C GLU A 110 4.60 5.15 -6.55
N GLU A 111 5.71 5.74 -6.15
CA GLU A 111 6.88 5.87 -7.03
C GLU A 111 7.44 4.49 -7.41
N MET A 112 7.59 3.61 -6.44
CA MET A 112 8.11 2.27 -6.65
C MET A 112 7.22 1.47 -7.59
N LEU A 113 5.90 1.50 -7.34
CA LEU A 113 4.95 0.78 -8.17
C LEU A 113 4.98 1.27 -9.61
N THR A 114 5.01 2.59 -9.81
CA THR A 114 5.10 3.18 -11.13
C THR A 114 6.35 2.72 -11.86
N GLN A 115 7.51 2.75 -11.21
CA GLN A 115 8.76 2.30 -11.79
C GLN A 115 8.73 0.82 -12.15
N LEU A 116 8.22 -0.02 -11.25
CA LEU A 116 8.17 -1.46 -11.49
C LEU A 116 7.23 -1.81 -12.63
N ILE A 117 6.11 -1.10 -12.76
CA ILE A 117 5.18 -1.31 -13.87
C ILE A 117 5.82 -0.86 -15.19
N GLU A 118 6.48 0.28 -15.21
CA GLU A 118 7.18 0.77 -16.42
C GLU A 118 8.24 -0.22 -16.87
N GLU A 119 9.03 -0.75 -15.94
CA GLU A 119 10.03 -1.77 -16.24
C GLU A 119 9.41 -3.06 -16.78
N ALA A 120 8.29 -3.47 -16.20
CA ALA A 120 7.59 -4.69 -16.59
C ALA A 120 7.00 -4.59 -18.00
N LEU A 121 6.62 -3.39 -18.43
CA LEU A 121 5.97 -3.16 -19.72
C LEU A 121 6.94 -2.68 -20.82
N SER A 122 8.19 -2.44 -20.46
CA SER A 122 9.20 -1.97 -21.43
C SER A 122 9.81 -3.11 -22.25
#